data_7350775a9f17ce1b5ecefac706f1dbe3
#
_entry.id   7350775a9f17ce1b5ecefac706f1dbe3
#
_cell.length_a   1.000
_cell.length_b   1.000
_cell.length_c   1.000
_cell.angle_alpha   90.00
_cell.angle_beta   90.00
_cell.angle_gamma   90.00
#
_symmetry.space_group_name_H-M   'P 1'
#
loop_
_entity.id
_entity.type
_entity.pdbx_description
1 polymer ?
#
loop_
_entity_poly.entity_id
_entity_poly.type
_entity_poly.pdbx_seq_one_letter_code
_entity_poly.pdbx_strand_id
1 'polypeptide(L)'
;MIEFSNVTKTYNSNIGIENVSVKIDQGDFVFLVGPSGAGKSTFIKLILKEINPDSGSIKIKGREITTMANKDIPELRRNIGMVFQDFRLLPKKTVYENVAFAMEVIHRTPRSIKRHVPQALSLVGISDKADRYPDELSAGEQQRVAIARAI
;
A
#
# COMPACT_ATOMS: atom_id res chain seq x y z
N MET A 1 -12.12 6.20 2.40
CA MET A 1 -12.44 7.40 1.61
C MET A 1 -11.14 8.13 1.28
N ILE A 2 -10.90 8.40 0.00
CA ILE A 2 -9.76 9.17 -0.53
C ILE A 2 -10.36 10.28 -1.38
N GLU A 3 -9.86 11.51 -1.24
CA GLU A 3 -10.36 12.66 -1.99
C GLU A 3 -9.18 13.48 -2.53
N PHE A 4 -9.20 13.71 -3.83
CA PHE A 4 -8.30 14.61 -4.55
C PHE A 4 -9.12 15.81 -5.02
N SER A 5 -8.60 17.02 -4.81
CA SER A 5 -9.23 18.26 -5.23
C SER A 5 -8.23 19.11 -6.02
N ASN A 6 -8.44 19.19 -7.34
CA ASN A 6 -7.63 19.96 -8.29
C ASN A 6 -6.11 19.68 -8.17
N VAL A 7 -5.75 18.40 -7.99
CA VAL A 7 -4.36 18.00 -7.72
C VAL A 7 -3.55 17.97 -9.01
N THR A 8 -2.42 18.68 -8.99
CA THR A 8 -1.44 18.69 -10.06
C THR A 8 -0.07 18.29 -9.50
N LYS A 9 0.64 17.46 -10.27
CA LYS A 9 2.04 17.08 -10.03
C LYS A 9 2.81 17.01 -11.32
N THR A 10 3.88 17.79 -11.42
CA THR A 10 4.81 17.82 -12.55
C THR A 10 6.19 17.30 -12.13
N TYR A 11 6.96 16.80 -13.11
CA TYR A 11 8.35 16.37 -12.95
C TYR A 11 9.19 17.06 -14.04
N ASN A 12 9.98 18.05 -13.65
CA ASN A 12 10.73 18.89 -14.59
C ASN A 12 9.79 19.44 -15.69
N SER A 13 9.92 18.92 -16.93
CA SER A 13 9.08 19.33 -18.06
C SER A 13 7.91 18.36 -18.35
N ASN A 14 7.76 17.28 -17.57
CA ASN A 14 6.74 16.25 -17.81
C ASN A 14 5.60 16.36 -16.79
N ILE A 15 4.37 16.25 -17.27
CA ILE A 15 3.16 16.22 -16.45
C ILE A 15 3.03 14.80 -15.88
N GLY A 16 3.01 14.70 -14.56
CA GLY A 16 2.67 13.46 -13.86
C GLY A 16 1.15 13.25 -13.78
N ILE A 17 0.44 14.20 -13.17
CA ILE A 17 -1.02 14.33 -13.20
C ILE A 17 -1.37 15.82 -13.22
N GLU A 18 -2.49 16.17 -13.83
CA GLU A 18 -2.92 17.57 -13.98
C GLU A 18 -4.39 17.73 -13.61
N ASN A 19 -4.66 18.66 -12.69
CA ASN A 19 -5.98 19.07 -12.25
C ASN A 19 -6.94 17.90 -11.93
N VAL A 20 -6.40 16.87 -11.27
CA VAL A 20 -7.18 15.68 -10.93
C VAL A 20 -8.08 15.96 -9.72
N SER A 21 -9.38 15.76 -9.91
CA SER A 21 -10.38 15.76 -8.83
C SER A 21 -11.12 14.43 -8.87
N VAL A 22 -11.04 13.67 -7.78
CA VAL A 22 -11.69 12.36 -7.64
C VAL A 22 -11.98 12.07 -6.18
N LYS A 23 -13.11 11.44 -5.94
CA LYS A 23 -13.50 10.94 -4.62
C LYS A 23 -13.70 9.43 -4.72
N ILE A 24 -13.06 8.69 -3.82
CA ILE A 24 -13.20 7.25 -3.66
C ILE A 24 -13.77 7.02 -2.27
N ASP A 25 -14.98 6.50 -2.20
CA ASP A 25 -15.66 6.27 -0.93
C ASP A 25 -15.23 4.95 -0.27
N GLN A 26 -15.67 4.75 0.96
CA GLN A 26 -15.37 3.52 1.68
C GLN A 26 -16.17 2.36 1.07
N GLY A 27 -15.49 1.27 0.75
CA GLY A 27 -16.09 0.10 0.12
C GLY A 27 -16.01 0.08 -1.40
N ASP A 28 -15.58 1.19 -2.02
CA ASP A 28 -15.40 1.22 -3.46
C ASP A 28 -14.25 0.32 -3.91
N PHE A 29 -14.44 -0.29 -5.07
CA PHE A 29 -13.41 -0.99 -5.81
C PHE A 29 -13.11 -0.22 -7.11
N VAL A 30 -11.92 0.36 -7.21
CA VAL A 30 -11.57 1.31 -8.26
C VAL A 30 -10.39 0.82 -9.09
N PHE A 31 -10.55 0.82 -10.43
CA PHE A 31 -9.45 0.60 -11.36
C PHE A 31 -8.86 1.94 -11.82
N LEU A 32 -7.55 2.10 -11.66
CA LEU A 32 -6.80 3.20 -12.25
C LEU A 32 -6.19 2.74 -13.59
N VAL A 33 -6.81 3.13 -14.70
CA VAL A 33 -6.43 2.69 -16.05
C VAL A 33 -5.80 3.83 -16.86
N GLY A 34 -4.98 3.47 -17.83
CA GLY A 34 -4.33 4.42 -18.74
C GLY A 34 -3.04 3.84 -19.32
N PRO A 35 -2.49 4.45 -20.38
CA PRO A 35 -1.22 4.04 -21.01
C PRO A 35 -0.03 4.17 -20.05
N SER A 36 1.12 3.64 -20.45
CA SER A 36 2.36 3.89 -19.71
C SER A 36 2.65 5.38 -19.67
N GLY A 37 3.10 5.91 -18.53
CA GLY A 37 3.33 7.35 -18.34
C GLY A 37 2.10 8.19 -18.00
N ALA A 38 0.88 7.65 -18.01
CA ALA A 38 -0.35 8.38 -17.71
C ALA A 38 -0.51 8.86 -16.25
N GLY A 39 0.54 8.80 -15.43
CA GLY A 39 0.49 9.29 -14.04
C GLY A 39 -0.03 8.31 -12.99
N LYS A 40 -0.33 7.05 -13.35
CA LYS A 40 -0.84 6.05 -12.39
C LYS A 40 0.05 5.88 -11.16
N SER A 41 1.36 5.75 -11.37
CA SER A 41 2.33 5.64 -10.27
C SER A 41 2.44 6.94 -9.46
N THR A 42 2.29 8.09 -10.11
CA THR A 42 2.26 9.41 -9.46
C THR A 42 1.06 9.49 -8.51
N PHE A 43 -0.11 9.05 -8.96
CA PHE A 43 -1.33 9.01 -8.15
C PHE A 43 -1.13 8.18 -6.86
N ILE A 44 -0.57 6.97 -7.00
CA ILE A 44 -0.27 6.10 -5.85
C ILE A 44 0.77 6.72 -4.92
N LYS A 45 1.87 7.29 -5.46
CA LYS A 45 2.91 7.95 -4.65
C LYS A 45 2.37 9.14 -3.86
N LEU A 46 1.41 9.88 -4.40
CA LEU A 46 0.73 10.97 -3.69
C LEU A 46 -0.10 10.44 -2.52
N ILE A 47 -0.86 9.34 -2.70
CA ILE A 47 -1.61 8.69 -1.61
C ILE A 47 -0.68 8.22 -0.49
N LEU A 48 0.47 7.63 -0.85
CA LEU A 48 1.47 7.17 0.11
C LEU A 48 2.30 8.30 0.73
N LYS A 49 2.06 9.56 0.30
CA LYS A 49 2.88 10.71 0.72
C LYS A 49 4.39 10.45 0.48
N GLU A 50 4.73 9.77 -0.61
CA GLU A 50 6.13 9.65 -1.07
C GLU A 50 6.57 10.93 -1.79
N ILE A 51 5.63 11.63 -2.40
CA ILE A 51 5.80 12.91 -3.06
C ILE A 51 4.69 13.87 -2.64
N ASN A 52 4.93 15.17 -2.80
CA ASN A 52 3.92 16.21 -2.61
C ASN A 52 3.36 16.66 -3.95
N PRO A 53 2.07 17.04 -4.03
CA PRO A 53 1.55 17.73 -5.19
C PRO A 53 2.15 19.15 -5.27
N ASP A 54 2.12 19.72 -6.47
CA ASP A 54 2.52 21.11 -6.70
C ASP A 54 1.36 22.06 -6.42
N SER A 55 0.11 21.58 -6.64
CA SER A 55 -1.12 22.29 -6.27
C SER A 55 -2.26 21.32 -5.96
N GLY A 56 -3.34 21.85 -5.40
CA GLY A 56 -4.50 21.09 -4.97
C GLY A 56 -4.35 20.48 -3.58
N SER A 57 -5.33 19.69 -3.16
CA SER A 57 -5.35 19.05 -1.84
C SER A 57 -5.74 17.57 -1.93
N ILE A 58 -5.23 16.78 -0.97
CA ILE A 58 -5.50 15.35 -0.87
C ILE A 58 -5.93 15.04 0.56
N LYS A 59 -7.08 14.36 0.70
CA LYS A 59 -7.57 13.89 2.00
C LYS A 59 -7.71 12.38 2.00
N ILE A 60 -7.32 11.76 3.12
CA ILE A 60 -7.52 10.32 3.37
C ILE A 60 -8.26 10.16 4.69
N LYS A 61 -9.40 9.47 4.67
CA LYS A 61 -10.29 9.33 5.81
C LYS A 61 -10.65 10.67 6.47
N GLY A 62 -10.84 11.73 5.64
CA GLY A 62 -11.14 13.08 6.08
C GLY A 62 -9.95 13.91 6.59
N ARG A 63 -8.77 13.30 6.77
CA ARG A 63 -7.54 13.99 7.20
C ARG A 63 -6.81 14.54 5.98
N GLU A 64 -6.48 15.84 5.99
CA GLU A 64 -5.64 16.47 4.98
C GLU A 64 -4.21 15.93 5.06
N ILE A 65 -3.70 15.40 3.93
CA ILE A 65 -2.34 14.85 3.88
C ILE A 65 -1.35 15.73 3.12
N THR A 66 -1.83 16.68 2.33
CA THR A 66 -0.97 17.55 1.51
C THR A 66 0.03 18.32 2.35
N THR A 67 -0.43 18.88 3.46
CA THR A 67 0.37 19.67 4.41
C THR A 67 0.86 18.89 5.62
N MET A 68 0.67 17.56 5.62
CA MET A 68 1.03 16.69 6.74
C MET A 68 2.53 16.73 7.03
N ALA A 69 2.89 16.86 8.30
CA ALA A 69 4.29 16.86 8.75
C ALA A 69 4.92 15.46 8.57
N ASN A 70 6.23 15.44 8.27
CA ASN A 70 6.96 14.18 8.04
C ASN A 70 6.87 13.18 9.20
N LYS A 71 6.80 13.66 10.44
CA LYS A 71 6.65 12.82 11.63
C LYS A 71 5.35 12.00 11.66
N ASP A 72 4.31 12.46 10.95
CA ASP A 72 2.97 11.84 10.94
C ASP A 72 2.79 10.86 9.76
N ILE A 73 3.71 10.88 8.77
CA ILE A 73 3.66 10.00 7.60
C ILE A 73 3.67 8.51 7.97
N PRO A 74 4.47 8.03 8.95
CA PRO A 74 4.42 6.62 9.36
C PRO A 74 3.03 6.18 9.85
N GLU A 75 2.31 7.05 10.56
CA GLU A 75 0.95 6.76 11.01
C GLU A 75 -0.03 6.64 9.83
N LEU A 76 0.07 7.55 8.85
CA LEU A 76 -0.71 7.47 7.61
C LEU A 76 -0.48 6.13 6.90
N ARG A 77 0.79 5.76 6.68
CA ARG A 77 1.16 4.53 5.94
C ARG A 77 0.75 3.25 6.65
N ARG A 78 0.71 3.23 7.99
CA ARG A 78 0.18 2.09 8.77
C ARG A 78 -1.30 1.80 8.51
N ASN A 79 -2.04 2.77 7.98
CA ASN A 79 -3.46 2.64 7.64
C ASN A 79 -3.70 2.31 6.16
N ILE A 80 -2.65 2.07 5.38
CA ILE A 80 -2.72 1.78 3.95
C ILE A 80 -2.03 0.44 3.69
N GLY A 81 -2.81 -0.58 3.33
CA GLY A 81 -2.26 -1.83 2.81
C GLY A 81 -1.78 -1.61 1.37
N MET A 82 -0.51 -1.89 1.09
CA MET A 82 0.09 -1.72 -0.23
C MET A 82 0.72 -3.02 -0.72
N VAL A 83 0.36 -3.40 -1.95
CA VAL A 83 1.03 -4.48 -2.69
C VAL A 83 1.87 -3.84 -3.79
N PHE A 84 3.18 -4.01 -3.72
CA PHE A 84 4.11 -3.50 -4.73
C PHE A 84 4.23 -4.47 -5.91
N GLN A 85 4.59 -3.95 -7.07
CA GLN A 85 4.78 -4.76 -8.29
C GLN A 85 5.92 -5.77 -8.12
N ASP A 86 6.97 -5.42 -7.38
CA ASP A 86 8.13 -6.24 -7.02
C ASP A 86 7.94 -6.99 -5.69
N PHE A 87 6.72 -7.07 -5.19
CA PHE A 87 6.27 -7.71 -3.94
C PHE A 87 6.95 -7.19 -2.68
N ARG A 88 8.21 -6.80 -2.72
CA ARG A 88 9.05 -6.33 -1.59
C ARG A 88 8.97 -7.23 -0.37
N LEU A 89 9.05 -8.53 -0.59
CA LEU A 89 9.14 -9.48 0.52
C LEU A 89 10.51 -9.39 1.19
N LEU A 90 10.54 -9.65 2.48
CA LEU A 90 11.76 -9.70 3.27
C LEU A 90 12.45 -11.05 3.02
N PRO A 91 13.60 -11.10 2.33
CA PRO A 91 14.17 -12.35 1.82
C PRO A 91 14.67 -13.28 2.93
N LYS A 92 15.01 -12.72 4.10
CA LYS A 92 15.53 -13.47 5.27
C LYS A 92 14.43 -13.84 6.28
N LYS A 93 13.18 -13.69 5.90
CA LYS A 93 12.00 -14.02 6.71
C LYS A 93 11.14 -15.01 5.97
N THR A 94 10.56 -15.97 6.71
CA THR A 94 9.58 -16.91 6.18
C THR A 94 8.31 -16.19 5.71
N VAL A 95 7.42 -16.89 5.03
CA VAL A 95 6.10 -16.40 4.64
C VAL A 95 5.34 -15.92 5.88
N TYR A 96 5.30 -16.73 6.94
CA TYR A 96 4.67 -16.34 8.20
C TYR A 96 5.25 -15.05 8.75
N GLU A 97 6.57 -14.97 8.84
CA GLU A 97 7.27 -13.80 9.38
C GLU A 97 7.12 -12.54 8.51
N ASN A 98 6.99 -12.67 7.19
CA ASN A 98 6.70 -11.55 6.30
C ASN A 98 5.34 -10.92 6.62
N VAL A 99 4.32 -11.73 6.87
CA VAL A 99 2.98 -11.24 7.23
C VAL A 99 2.97 -10.73 8.68
N ALA A 100 3.61 -11.46 9.60
CA ALA A 100 3.73 -11.07 11.01
C ALA A 100 4.40 -9.70 11.17
N PHE A 101 5.44 -9.42 10.38
CA PHE A 101 6.18 -8.16 10.41
C PHE A 101 5.28 -6.93 10.20
N ALA A 102 4.32 -7.00 9.28
CA ALA A 102 3.38 -5.90 9.07
C ALA A 102 2.53 -5.62 10.32
N MET A 103 2.11 -6.66 11.03
CA MET A 103 1.38 -6.54 12.28
C MET A 103 2.25 -6.03 13.44
N GLU A 104 3.54 -6.40 13.47
CA GLU A 104 4.52 -5.87 14.43
C GLU A 104 4.71 -4.36 14.25
N VAL A 105 4.83 -3.90 13.01
CA VAL A 105 4.97 -2.47 12.67
C VAL A 105 3.79 -1.62 13.17
N ILE A 106 2.59 -2.20 13.22
CA ILE A 106 1.39 -1.53 13.76
C ILE A 106 1.16 -1.84 15.25
N HIS A 107 2.19 -2.37 15.94
CA HIS A 107 2.18 -2.66 17.36
C HIS A 107 1.10 -3.65 17.83
N ARG A 108 0.77 -4.65 17.00
CA ARG A 108 -0.13 -5.74 17.43
C ARG A 108 0.57 -6.64 18.44
N THR A 109 -0.22 -7.16 19.41
CA THR A 109 0.30 -8.08 20.42
C THR A 109 0.69 -9.43 19.81
N PRO A 110 1.67 -10.16 20.39
CA PRO A 110 2.05 -11.50 19.93
C PRO A 110 0.85 -12.47 19.83
N ARG A 111 -0.09 -12.37 20.76
CA ARG A 111 -1.33 -13.16 20.73
C ARG A 111 -2.20 -12.84 19.51
N SER A 112 -2.30 -11.56 19.14
CA SER A 112 -3.01 -11.12 17.95
C SER A 112 -2.34 -11.64 16.67
N ILE A 113 -1.00 -11.52 16.57
CA ILE A 113 -0.22 -12.00 15.44
C ILE A 113 -0.44 -13.51 15.23
N LYS A 114 -0.29 -14.30 16.31
CA LYS A 114 -0.49 -15.75 16.30
C LYS A 114 -1.89 -16.17 15.81
N ARG A 115 -2.89 -15.33 16.03
CA ARG A 115 -4.26 -15.58 15.57
C ARG A 115 -4.50 -15.16 14.12
N HIS A 116 -4.06 -13.96 13.73
CA HIS A 116 -4.46 -13.37 12.44
C HIS A 116 -3.55 -13.76 11.29
N VAL A 117 -2.25 -14.00 11.51
CA VAL A 117 -1.35 -14.42 10.42
C VAL A 117 -1.82 -15.70 9.73
N PRO A 118 -2.16 -16.80 10.46
CA PRO A 118 -2.70 -17.99 9.81
C PRO A 118 -4.01 -17.73 9.05
N GLN A 119 -4.86 -16.84 9.57
CA GLN A 119 -6.11 -16.46 8.89
C GLN A 119 -5.84 -15.72 7.57
N ALA A 120 -4.89 -14.77 7.57
CA ALA A 120 -4.49 -14.06 6.35
C ALA A 120 -3.89 -15.01 5.31
N LEU A 121 -3.02 -15.95 5.73
CA LEU A 121 -2.43 -16.95 4.84
C LEU A 121 -3.50 -17.91 4.27
N SER A 122 -4.47 -18.30 5.08
CA SER A 122 -5.61 -19.11 4.62
C SER A 122 -6.47 -18.38 3.61
N LEU A 123 -6.75 -17.10 3.83
CA LEU A 123 -7.55 -16.26 2.93
C LEU A 123 -6.96 -16.18 1.52
N VAL A 124 -5.63 -16.15 1.41
CA VAL A 124 -4.93 -16.11 0.12
C VAL A 124 -4.50 -17.50 -0.38
N GLY A 125 -4.83 -18.58 0.34
CA GLY A 125 -4.57 -19.95 -0.07
C GLY A 125 -3.09 -20.32 -0.11
N ILE A 126 -2.30 -19.97 0.94
CA ILE A 126 -0.85 -20.24 1.01
C ILE A 126 -0.40 -20.73 2.39
N SER A 127 -1.32 -21.30 3.18
CA SER A 127 -1.03 -21.76 4.55
C SER A 127 0.02 -22.87 4.59
N ASP A 128 0.09 -23.73 3.57
CA ASP A 128 1.05 -24.84 3.44
C ASP A 128 2.49 -24.36 3.22
N LYS A 129 2.69 -23.08 2.91
CA LYS A 129 4.00 -22.46 2.66
C LYS A 129 4.46 -21.55 3.80
N ALA A 130 3.79 -21.56 4.95
CA ALA A 130 4.04 -20.62 6.07
C ALA A 130 5.52 -20.56 6.49
N ASP A 131 6.21 -21.70 6.46
CA ASP A 131 7.61 -21.83 6.89
C ASP A 131 8.63 -21.69 5.74
N ARG A 132 8.16 -21.45 4.50
CA ARG A 132 9.01 -21.25 3.32
C ARG A 132 9.57 -19.84 3.27
N TYR A 133 10.72 -19.69 2.62
CA TYR A 133 11.33 -18.39 2.31
C TYR A 133 10.86 -17.89 0.93
N PRO A 134 10.95 -16.58 0.67
CA PRO A 134 10.51 -16.00 -0.60
C PRO A 134 11.16 -16.59 -1.85
N ASP A 135 12.42 -16.99 -1.80
CA ASP A 135 13.16 -17.60 -2.89
C ASP A 135 12.73 -19.05 -3.21
N GLU A 136 12.01 -19.69 -2.30
CA GLU A 136 11.40 -21.02 -2.51
C GLU A 136 10.01 -20.94 -3.16
N LEU A 137 9.51 -19.73 -3.44
CA LEU A 137 8.15 -19.48 -3.93
C LEU A 137 8.15 -19.05 -5.40
N SER A 138 7.14 -19.50 -6.14
CA SER A 138 6.82 -18.93 -7.45
C SER A 138 6.37 -17.46 -7.33
N ALA A 139 6.44 -16.69 -8.43
CA ALA A 139 6.01 -15.30 -8.45
C ALA A 139 4.54 -15.12 -8.00
N GLY A 140 3.64 -16.04 -8.39
CA GLY A 140 2.24 -16.02 -7.96
C GLY A 140 2.07 -16.29 -6.46
N GLU A 141 2.91 -17.14 -5.86
CA GLU A 141 2.92 -17.39 -4.42
C GLU A 141 3.47 -16.16 -3.66
N GLN A 142 4.56 -15.56 -4.16
CA GLN A 142 5.11 -14.32 -3.60
C GLN A 142 4.06 -13.18 -3.62
N GLN A 143 3.30 -13.07 -4.70
CA GLN A 143 2.20 -12.10 -4.79
C GLN A 143 1.13 -12.36 -3.74
N ARG A 144 0.72 -13.63 -3.52
CA ARG A 144 -0.23 -13.97 -2.45
C ARG A 144 0.29 -13.62 -1.06
N VAL A 145 1.59 -13.84 -0.79
CA VAL A 145 2.21 -13.40 0.47
C VAL A 145 2.15 -11.87 0.61
N ALA A 146 2.45 -11.13 -0.46
CA ALA A 146 2.37 -9.67 -0.45
C ALA A 146 0.94 -9.16 -0.20
N ILE A 147 -0.07 -9.84 -0.73
CA ILE A 147 -1.48 -9.56 -0.46
C ILE A 147 -1.81 -9.86 1.01
N ALA A 148 -1.42 -11.04 1.53
CA ALA A 148 -1.65 -11.40 2.93
C ALA A 148 -1.02 -10.39 3.91
N ARG A 149 0.13 -9.80 3.53
CA ARG A 149 0.80 -8.76 4.31
C ARG A 149 0.07 -7.42 4.28
N ALA A 150 -0.75 -7.15 3.27
CA ALA A 150 -1.44 -5.88 3.07
C ALA A 150 -2.85 -5.84 3.69
N ILE A 151 -3.43 -6.99 4.05
CA ILE A 151 -4.77 -7.12 4.66
C ILE A 151 -4.68 -7.35 6.17
#